data_f70445cb3232fee6725442b64c3ed576
#
_entry.id   f70445cb3232fee6725442b64c3ed576
#
_cell.length_a   1.000
_cell.length_b   1.000
_cell.length_c   1.000
_cell.angle_alpha   90.00
_cell.angle_beta   90.00
_cell.angle_gamma   90.00
#
_symmetry.space_group_name_H-M   'P 1'
#
loop_
_entity.id
_entity.type
_entity.pdbx_description
1 polymer ?
#
loop_
_entity_poly.entity_id
_entity_poly.type
_entity_poly.pdbx_seq_one_letter_code
_entity_poly.pdbx_strand_id
1 'polypeptide(L)'
;MSDDPSSQETGPGAPDAGGLSRRDLGVLAAGAAVVASAPAGAAALKVTETDVNVQTPDGTCDAVFLHPTGKAPAGGWPAVLVWTDIMGLRPVFRDMARRLSAEGYAVLVPNPFYRKGRAPIPSGPVNWADPADRAKLMELRSALTAEATARDAIACFAWMDGQSLVDAGKGAGVQGYCMGGPMAFQAAGALPDRIAAVGSFHGGGLVTAGPDSPHKLIPRTRAEYLVAIAENDDQKEPQAKDALRAAFKAAGRPAQVEVYAGAQHGWCVPGSPVYNAEAAERAWSALLALYRRRLT
;
A
#
# COMPACT_ATOMS: atom_id res chain seq x y z
N MET A 1 30.80 -0.83 70.34
CA MET A 1 30.90 0.51 70.85
C MET A 1 29.95 1.28 69.97
N SER A 2 28.66 1.37 70.34
CA SER A 2 28.10 2.38 71.26
C SER A 2 28.09 3.72 70.52
N ASP A 3 27.06 4.47 70.24
CA ASP A 3 25.70 4.59 70.82
C ASP A 3 24.82 5.39 69.90
N ASP A 4 23.54 5.08 69.92
CA ASP A 4 22.42 6.00 69.58
C ASP A 4 22.27 7.01 70.76
N PRO A 5 21.69 8.24 70.64
CA PRO A 5 20.26 8.33 70.67
C PRO A 5 19.58 9.55 69.94
N SER A 6 18.34 9.29 69.52
CA SER A 6 17.13 10.11 69.60
C SER A 6 17.17 11.62 69.85
N SER A 7 16.37 12.38 69.05
CA SER A 7 15.47 13.42 69.60
C SER A 7 14.30 13.66 68.61
N GLN A 8 13.12 13.55 69.17
CA GLN A 8 11.83 14.05 68.68
C GLN A 8 11.83 15.57 68.67
N GLU A 9 11.08 16.18 67.72
CA GLU A 9 10.12 17.23 68.06
C GLU A 9 9.23 17.62 66.88
N THR A 10 7.95 17.43 67.08
CA THR A 10 6.77 18.28 66.90
C THR A 10 6.50 18.95 65.56
N GLY A 11 5.34 18.59 64.99
CA GLY A 11 4.65 19.35 63.97
C GLY A 11 4.00 20.63 64.47
N PRO A 12 3.51 21.46 63.59
CA PRO A 12 2.06 21.63 63.56
C PRO A 12 1.42 21.88 62.19
N GLY A 13 0.13 21.59 62.14
CA GLY A 13 -0.87 22.44 61.48
C GLY A 13 -1.24 22.11 60.03
N ALA A 14 -2.31 21.37 59.86
CA ALA A 14 -3.10 21.43 58.64
C ALA A 14 -3.81 22.78 58.52
N PRO A 15 -3.95 23.37 57.33
CA PRO A 15 -5.00 24.32 57.06
C PRO A 15 -6.13 23.74 56.20
N ASP A 16 -7.29 24.04 56.68
CA ASP A 16 -8.64 24.06 56.18
C ASP A 16 -8.97 23.71 54.72
N ALA A 17 -10.03 22.92 54.62
CA ALA A 17 -10.81 22.70 53.42
C ALA A 17 -11.54 23.98 52.99
N GLY A 18 -10.98 24.71 52.03
CA GLY A 18 -11.65 25.80 51.32
C GLY A 18 -12.58 25.22 50.24
N GLY A 19 -13.90 25.33 50.48
CA GLY A 19 -14.93 24.91 49.55
C GLY A 19 -14.87 25.64 48.20
N LEU A 20 -14.91 24.90 47.10
CA LEU A 20 -15.02 25.43 45.77
C LEU A 20 -16.38 26.09 45.54
N SER A 21 -16.36 27.37 45.25
CA SER A 21 -17.51 28.21 44.91
C SER A 21 -18.18 27.77 43.63
N ARG A 22 -19.53 27.81 43.63
CA ARG A 22 -20.38 27.50 42.45
C ARG A 22 -20.19 28.43 41.23
N ARG A 23 -19.12 29.20 41.15
CA ARG A 23 -18.81 30.11 40.03
C ARG A 23 -17.65 29.68 39.14
N ASP A 24 -16.93 28.60 39.45
CA ASP A 24 -15.79 28.10 38.64
C ASP A 24 -16.18 26.94 37.71
N LEU A 25 -17.48 26.72 37.49
CA LEU A 25 -18.02 25.76 36.54
C LEU A 25 -18.41 26.49 35.24
N GLY A 26 -17.44 26.94 34.51
CA GLY A 26 -17.72 27.56 33.24
C GLY A 26 -16.48 27.76 32.39
N VAL A 27 -15.88 26.74 31.86
CA VAL A 27 -15.24 26.61 30.52
C VAL A 27 -14.60 25.22 30.42
N LEU A 28 -15.39 24.19 30.36
CA LEU A 28 -14.97 22.95 29.66
C LEU A 28 -15.44 23.11 28.22
N ALA A 29 -14.54 23.61 27.37
CA ALA A 29 -14.73 23.59 25.93
C ALA A 29 -14.88 22.13 25.50
N ALA A 30 -16.10 21.74 25.19
CA ALA A 30 -16.41 20.51 24.53
C ALA A 30 -15.73 20.53 23.16
N GLY A 31 -14.58 19.91 23.08
CA GLY A 31 -14.00 19.47 21.82
C GLY A 31 -14.94 18.41 21.24
N ALA A 32 -15.95 18.84 20.51
CA ALA A 32 -16.73 17.95 19.68
C ALA A 32 -15.77 17.36 18.64
N ALA A 33 -15.32 16.14 18.88
CA ALA A 33 -14.78 15.31 17.82
C ALA A 33 -15.90 15.18 16.78
N VAL A 34 -15.78 15.91 15.69
CA VAL A 34 -16.57 15.68 14.50
C VAL A 34 -16.13 14.31 13.98
N VAL A 35 -16.79 13.28 14.44
CA VAL A 35 -16.78 11.99 13.77
C VAL A 35 -17.50 12.26 12.45
N ALA A 36 -16.74 12.55 11.41
CA ALA A 36 -17.26 12.60 10.06
C ALA A 36 -17.81 11.19 9.77
N SER A 37 -19.13 11.05 9.88
CA SER A 37 -19.83 9.87 9.41
C SER A 37 -19.47 9.73 7.95
N ALA A 38 -18.72 8.69 7.62
CA ALA A 38 -18.52 8.29 6.23
C ALA A 38 -19.93 8.13 5.63
N PRO A 39 -20.21 8.63 4.42
CA PRO A 39 -21.49 8.44 3.79
C PRO A 39 -21.79 6.94 3.77
N ALA A 40 -23.01 6.56 4.16
CA ALA A 40 -23.49 5.19 4.13
C ALA A 40 -23.15 4.58 2.76
N GLY A 41 -22.33 3.54 2.78
CA GLY A 41 -21.68 3.00 1.59
C GLY A 41 -22.70 2.66 0.51
N ALA A 42 -22.45 3.14 -0.69
CA ALA A 42 -23.08 2.56 -1.87
C ALA A 42 -22.85 1.04 -1.82
N ALA A 43 -23.87 0.24 -2.09
CA ALA A 43 -23.74 -1.21 -2.09
C ALA A 43 -22.58 -1.60 -3.03
N ALA A 44 -21.70 -2.49 -2.55
CA ALA A 44 -20.56 -2.95 -3.33
C ALA A 44 -21.01 -3.45 -4.70
N LEU A 45 -20.34 -3.01 -5.76
CA LEU A 45 -20.71 -3.38 -7.12
C LEU A 45 -20.42 -4.88 -7.36
N LYS A 46 -21.28 -5.54 -8.13
CA LYS A 46 -20.96 -6.88 -8.62
C LYS A 46 -19.76 -6.80 -9.56
N VAL A 47 -18.95 -7.83 -9.59
CA VAL A 47 -17.68 -7.85 -10.33
C VAL A 47 -17.67 -9.00 -11.34
N THR A 48 -17.23 -8.71 -12.55
CA THR A 48 -16.84 -9.68 -13.55
C THR A 48 -15.34 -9.94 -13.42
N GLU A 49 -14.92 -11.20 -13.44
CA GLU A 49 -13.52 -11.63 -13.41
C GLU A 49 -13.22 -12.49 -14.64
N THR A 50 -12.10 -12.24 -15.31
CA THR A 50 -11.68 -12.94 -16.52
C THR A 50 -10.18 -13.16 -16.51
N ASP A 51 -9.74 -14.39 -16.80
CA ASP A 51 -8.33 -14.68 -17.09
C ASP A 51 -8.00 -14.15 -18.48
N VAL A 52 -6.91 -13.39 -18.57
CA VAL A 52 -6.48 -12.73 -19.81
C VAL A 52 -5.01 -12.97 -20.08
N ASN A 53 -4.59 -12.71 -21.32
CA ASN A 53 -3.19 -12.74 -21.72
C ASN A 53 -2.80 -11.34 -22.23
N VAL A 54 -1.77 -10.76 -21.66
CA VAL A 54 -1.19 -9.49 -22.08
C VAL A 54 0.08 -9.79 -22.89
N GLN A 55 0.15 -9.29 -24.11
CA GLN A 55 1.37 -9.39 -24.91
C GLN A 55 2.38 -8.36 -24.42
N THR A 56 3.56 -8.81 -24.04
CA THR A 56 4.68 -7.99 -23.62
C THR A 56 5.85 -8.19 -24.57
N PRO A 57 6.86 -7.31 -24.57
CA PRO A 57 8.08 -7.53 -25.35
C PRO A 57 8.83 -8.83 -25.01
N ASP A 58 8.63 -9.34 -23.78
CA ASP A 58 9.36 -10.50 -23.26
C ASP A 58 8.51 -11.79 -23.27
N GLY A 59 7.31 -11.75 -23.86
CA GLY A 59 6.42 -12.92 -23.99
C GLY A 59 4.97 -12.62 -23.60
N THR A 60 4.19 -13.68 -23.43
CA THR A 60 2.78 -13.57 -23.06
C THR A 60 2.62 -13.66 -21.54
N CYS A 61 2.20 -12.57 -20.93
CA CYS A 61 1.91 -12.49 -19.50
C CYS A 61 0.46 -12.90 -19.24
N ASP A 62 0.24 -13.97 -18.52
CA ASP A 62 -1.06 -14.32 -18.00
C ASP A 62 -1.42 -13.39 -16.82
N ALA A 63 -2.68 -12.96 -16.78
CA ALA A 63 -3.19 -12.01 -15.81
C ALA A 63 -4.66 -12.30 -15.49
N VAL A 64 -5.16 -11.67 -14.43
CA VAL A 64 -6.59 -11.61 -14.19
C VAL A 64 -7.07 -10.17 -14.32
N PHE A 65 -8.17 -9.98 -15.04
CA PHE A 65 -8.82 -8.70 -15.23
C PHE A 65 -10.18 -8.70 -14.57
N LEU A 66 -10.43 -7.70 -13.73
CA LEU A 66 -11.67 -7.55 -12.99
C LEU A 66 -12.25 -6.16 -13.22
N HIS A 67 -13.56 -6.10 -13.39
CA HIS A 67 -14.28 -4.83 -13.53
C HIS A 67 -15.69 -4.93 -12.94
N PRO A 68 -16.30 -3.80 -12.51
CA PRO A 68 -17.69 -3.83 -12.09
C PRO A 68 -18.60 -4.31 -13.20
N THR A 69 -19.60 -5.11 -12.85
CA THR A 69 -20.63 -5.60 -13.77
C THR A 69 -21.62 -4.48 -14.08
N GLY A 70 -22.08 -4.40 -15.32
CA GLY A 70 -23.06 -3.42 -15.75
C GLY A 70 -22.45 -2.29 -16.57
N LYS A 71 -23.24 -1.20 -16.72
CA LYS A 71 -22.82 -0.05 -17.54
C LYS A 71 -21.72 0.75 -16.85
N ALA A 72 -20.59 0.89 -17.51
CA ALA A 72 -19.52 1.77 -17.05
C ALA A 72 -19.97 3.25 -17.03
N PRO A 73 -19.34 4.10 -16.20
CA PRO A 73 -19.49 5.55 -16.28
C PRO A 73 -19.13 6.08 -17.67
N ALA A 74 -19.51 7.30 -17.96
CA ALA A 74 -19.03 7.97 -19.17
C ALA A 74 -17.48 8.03 -19.17
N GLY A 75 -16.86 7.50 -20.21
CA GLY A 75 -15.40 7.34 -20.33
C GLY A 75 -14.88 5.97 -19.90
N GLY A 76 -15.60 5.21 -19.08
CA GLY A 76 -15.14 3.91 -18.57
C GLY A 76 -14.82 3.89 -17.06
N TRP A 77 -14.37 2.75 -16.58
CA TRP A 77 -13.88 2.59 -15.20
C TRP A 77 -12.41 3.02 -15.11
N PRO A 78 -12.01 3.74 -14.05
CA PRO A 78 -10.60 4.05 -13.82
C PRO A 78 -9.74 2.79 -13.72
N ALA A 79 -8.58 2.78 -14.40
CA ALA A 79 -7.68 1.66 -14.44
C ALA A 79 -6.80 1.57 -13.19
N VAL A 80 -6.61 0.35 -12.67
CA VAL A 80 -5.65 0.08 -11.59
C VAL A 80 -4.85 -1.18 -11.90
N LEU A 81 -3.51 -1.08 -11.82
CA LEU A 81 -2.60 -2.21 -11.91
C LEU A 81 -2.16 -2.65 -10.51
N VAL A 82 -2.24 -3.93 -10.21
CA VAL A 82 -1.87 -4.50 -8.90
C VAL A 82 -0.68 -5.43 -9.04
N TRP A 83 0.47 -5.06 -8.49
CA TRP A 83 1.63 -5.91 -8.36
C TRP A 83 1.56 -6.75 -7.10
N THR A 84 1.71 -8.05 -7.25
CA THR A 84 1.64 -9.02 -6.16
C THR A 84 2.90 -8.99 -5.29
N ASP A 85 2.88 -9.73 -4.19
CA ASP A 85 4.09 -10.06 -3.45
C ASP A 85 4.90 -11.17 -4.14
N ILE A 86 5.99 -11.61 -3.50
CA ILE A 86 6.92 -12.63 -4.04
C ILE A 86 6.28 -14.01 -4.25
N MET A 87 5.09 -14.25 -3.71
CA MET A 87 4.34 -15.49 -3.92
C MET A 87 3.51 -15.46 -5.21
N GLY A 88 3.55 -14.38 -5.98
CA GLY A 88 2.94 -14.25 -7.28
C GLY A 88 1.42 -14.19 -7.31
N LEU A 89 0.86 -14.32 -8.51
CA LEU A 89 -0.58 -14.31 -8.75
C LEU A 89 -1.22 -15.59 -8.21
N ARG A 90 -2.07 -15.46 -7.21
CA ARG A 90 -2.75 -16.54 -6.51
C ARG A 90 -4.14 -16.08 -6.00
N PRO A 91 -5.00 -16.97 -5.48
CA PRO A 91 -6.39 -16.64 -5.11
C PRO A 91 -6.55 -15.37 -4.26
N VAL A 92 -5.70 -15.16 -3.25
CA VAL A 92 -5.82 -13.97 -2.37
C VAL A 92 -5.68 -12.65 -3.15
N PHE A 93 -4.82 -12.56 -4.16
CA PHE A 93 -4.72 -11.35 -4.97
C PHE A 93 -5.90 -11.15 -5.91
N ARG A 94 -6.54 -12.24 -6.36
CA ARG A 94 -7.83 -12.18 -7.07
C ARG A 94 -8.92 -11.63 -6.15
N ASP A 95 -8.98 -12.07 -4.88
CA ASP A 95 -9.94 -11.59 -3.91
C ASP A 95 -9.72 -10.11 -3.54
N MET A 96 -8.47 -9.70 -3.35
CA MET A 96 -8.11 -8.30 -3.10
C MET A 96 -8.46 -7.41 -4.31
N ALA A 97 -8.20 -7.89 -5.53
CA ALA A 97 -8.58 -7.19 -6.76
C ALA A 97 -10.10 -7.13 -6.94
N ARG A 98 -10.83 -8.20 -6.59
CA ARG A 98 -12.30 -8.20 -6.63
C ARG A 98 -12.88 -7.18 -5.66
N ARG A 99 -12.31 -7.09 -4.45
CA ARG A 99 -12.67 -6.06 -3.48
C ARG A 99 -12.45 -4.65 -4.04
N LEU A 100 -11.30 -4.41 -4.69
CA LEU A 100 -10.99 -3.12 -5.31
C LEU A 100 -11.92 -2.82 -6.49
N SER A 101 -12.19 -3.80 -7.32
CA SER A 101 -13.11 -3.65 -8.45
C SER A 101 -14.54 -3.32 -7.97
N ALA A 102 -14.99 -3.91 -6.86
CA ALA A 102 -16.29 -3.59 -6.26
C ALA A 102 -16.43 -2.12 -5.81
N GLU A 103 -15.33 -1.40 -5.65
CA GLU A 103 -15.28 0.04 -5.37
C GLU A 103 -15.35 0.91 -6.64
N GLY A 104 -15.47 0.30 -7.84
CA GLY A 104 -15.65 1.04 -9.09
C GLY A 104 -14.39 1.20 -9.93
N TYR A 105 -13.46 0.25 -9.88
CA TYR A 105 -12.21 0.26 -10.65
C TYR A 105 -12.12 -0.93 -11.61
N ALA A 106 -11.51 -0.72 -12.78
CA ALA A 106 -11.05 -1.78 -13.65
C ALA A 106 -9.64 -2.20 -13.22
N VAL A 107 -9.48 -3.44 -12.75
CA VAL A 107 -8.29 -3.90 -12.06
C VAL A 107 -7.60 -5.00 -12.85
N LEU A 108 -6.31 -4.84 -13.14
CA LEU A 108 -5.47 -5.88 -13.74
C LEU A 108 -4.43 -6.36 -12.72
N VAL A 109 -4.34 -7.68 -12.55
CA VAL A 109 -3.31 -8.34 -11.73
C VAL A 109 -2.52 -9.28 -12.62
N PRO A 110 -1.35 -8.87 -13.12
CA PRO A 110 -0.49 -9.72 -13.95
C PRO A 110 0.25 -10.76 -13.10
N ASN A 111 0.60 -11.87 -13.72
CA ASN A 111 1.58 -12.80 -13.19
C ASN A 111 3.00 -12.17 -13.33
N PRO A 112 3.67 -11.77 -12.25
CA PRO A 112 4.98 -11.12 -12.38
C PRO A 112 6.06 -12.09 -12.90
N PHE A 113 5.81 -13.39 -12.77
CA PHE A 113 6.76 -14.44 -13.11
C PHE A 113 6.47 -15.12 -14.47
N TYR A 114 5.66 -14.52 -15.33
CA TYR A 114 5.25 -15.10 -16.60
C TYR A 114 6.42 -15.54 -17.50
N ARG A 115 7.59 -14.91 -17.36
CA ARG A 115 8.83 -15.32 -18.06
C ARG A 115 9.35 -16.70 -17.66
N LYS A 116 8.92 -17.19 -16.49
CA LYS A 116 9.28 -18.50 -15.92
C LYS A 116 8.14 -19.52 -16.01
N GLY A 117 6.92 -19.07 -16.17
CA GLY A 117 5.75 -19.95 -16.31
C GLY A 117 4.43 -19.25 -15.98
N ARG A 118 3.33 -19.95 -16.22
CA ARG A 118 1.97 -19.46 -15.91
C ARG A 118 1.68 -19.58 -14.43
N ALA A 119 0.84 -18.67 -13.93
CA ALA A 119 0.35 -18.73 -12.55
C ALA A 119 -0.53 -19.98 -12.29
N PRO A 120 -0.53 -20.54 -11.07
CA PRO A 120 0.24 -20.07 -9.91
C PRO A 120 1.72 -20.48 -9.99
N ILE A 121 2.60 -19.53 -9.78
CA ILE A 121 4.03 -19.77 -9.71
C ILE A 121 4.61 -18.92 -8.55
N PRO A 122 5.32 -19.53 -7.56
CA PRO A 122 5.61 -20.96 -7.47
C PRO A 122 4.34 -21.82 -7.30
N SER A 123 4.39 -23.04 -7.79
CA SER A 123 3.32 -24.02 -7.58
C SER A 123 3.51 -24.76 -6.25
N GLY A 124 2.41 -24.87 -5.49
CA GLY A 124 2.39 -25.56 -4.19
C GLY A 124 2.80 -24.71 -3.00
N PRO A 125 2.81 -25.29 -1.79
CA PRO A 125 3.15 -24.60 -0.57
C PRO A 125 4.63 -24.19 -0.55
N VAL A 126 4.91 -23.00 -0.05
CA VAL A 126 6.26 -22.46 0.10
C VAL A 126 6.53 -22.21 1.57
N ASN A 127 7.64 -22.73 2.06
CA ASN A 127 8.12 -22.46 3.40
C ASN A 127 9.26 -21.42 3.34
N TRP A 128 8.98 -20.20 3.75
CA TRP A 128 9.98 -19.12 3.75
C TRP A 128 11.18 -19.41 4.65
N ALA A 129 11.00 -20.24 5.69
CA ALA A 129 12.11 -20.65 6.56
C ALA A 129 13.07 -21.65 5.88
N ASP A 130 12.61 -22.35 4.82
CA ASP A 130 13.45 -23.27 4.04
C ASP A 130 14.38 -22.51 3.08
N PRO A 131 15.71 -22.71 3.18
CA PRO A 131 16.65 -22.07 2.27
C PRO A 131 16.43 -22.40 0.78
N ALA A 132 16.00 -23.63 0.46
CA ALA A 132 15.78 -24.06 -0.92
C ALA A 132 14.55 -23.36 -1.53
N ASP A 133 13.47 -23.21 -0.77
CA ASP A 133 12.29 -22.47 -1.22
C ASP A 133 12.60 -20.98 -1.37
N ARG A 134 13.37 -20.40 -0.44
CA ARG A 134 13.84 -19.01 -0.62
C ARG A 134 14.69 -18.83 -1.88
N ALA A 135 15.61 -19.76 -2.16
CA ALA A 135 16.44 -19.69 -3.35
C ALA A 135 15.60 -19.70 -4.64
N LYS A 136 14.58 -20.58 -4.73
CA LYS A 136 13.63 -20.62 -5.84
C LYS A 136 12.89 -19.30 -6.03
N LEU A 137 12.39 -18.69 -4.92
CA LEU A 137 11.73 -17.40 -4.97
C LEU A 137 12.66 -16.28 -5.42
N MET A 138 13.91 -16.29 -4.95
CA MET A 138 14.90 -15.29 -5.37
C MET A 138 15.27 -15.46 -6.85
N GLU A 139 15.33 -16.70 -7.37
CA GLU A 139 15.50 -16.95 -8.79
C GLU A 139 14.34 -16.38 -9.62
N LEU A 140 13.09 -16.62 -9.20
CA LEU A 140 11.92 -16.03 -9.86
C LEU A 140 12.01 -14.49 -9.88
N ARG A 141 12.34 -13.90 -8.73
CA ARG A 141 12.47 -12.45 -8.58
C ARG A 141 13.60 -11.87 -9.42
N SER A 142 14.68 -12.62 -9.70
CA SER A 142 15.84 -12.11 -10.43
C SER A 142 15.52 -11.63 -11.86
N ALA A 143 14.44 -12.15 -12.45
CA ALA A 143 13.96 -11.71 -13.76
C ALA A 143 13.21 -10.36 -13.73
N LEU A 144 12.87 -9.83 -12.54
CA LEU A 144 12.12 -8.60 -12.37
C LEU A 144 13.08 -7.42 -12.16
N THR A 145 13.86 -7.10 -13.20
CA THR A 145 14.69 -5.89 -13.20
C THR A 145 13.79 -4.63 -13.30
N ALA A 146 14.35 -3.47 -13.02
CA ALA A 146 13.65 -2.21 -13.16
C ALA A 146 13.11 -1.99 -14.59
N GLU A 147 13.95 -2.30 -15.59
CA GLU A 147 13.59 -2.19 -17.02
C GLU A 147 12.52 -3.22 -17.42
N ALA A 148 12.62 -4.47 -16.94
CA ALA A 148 11.63 -5.49 -17.22
C ALA A 148 10.27 -5.09 -16.63
N THR A 149 10.26 -4.61 -15.39
CA THR A 149 9.04 -4.11 -14.72
C THR A 149 8.43 -2.91 -15.44
N ALA A 150 9.26 -1.98 -15.93
CA ALA A 150 8.81 -0.83 -16.71
C ALA A 150 8.15 -1.27 -18.02
N ARG A 151 8.76 -2.21 -18.77
CA ARG A 151 8.17 -2.76 -20.00
C ARG A 151 6.85 -3.49 -19.75
N ASP A 152 6.78 -4.27 -18.67
CA ASP A 152 5.56 -4.97 -18.27
C ASP A 152 4.44 -3.99 -17.90
N ALA A 153 4.75 -2.93 -17.16
CA ALA A 153 3.78 -1.89 -16.82
C ALA A 153 3.23 -1.20 -18.07
N ILE A 154 4.11 -0.83 -19.02
CA ILE A 154 3.72 -0.22 -20.30
C ILE A 154 2.78 -1.15 -21.06
N ALA A 155 3.12 -2.44 -21.18
CA ALA A 155 2.29 -3.41 -21.89
C ALA A 155 0.93 -3.64 -21.18
N CYS A 156 0.92 -3.72 -19.85
CA CYS A 156 -0.29 -3.88 -19.06
C CYS A 156 -1.24 -2.69 -19.22
N PHE A 157 -0.73 -1.46 -19.14
CA PHE A 157 -1.58 -0.27 -19.35
C PHE A 157 -2.03 -0.12 -20.79
N ALA A 158 -1.18 -0.41 -21.78
CA ALA A 158 -1.60 -0.43 -23.19
C ALA A 158 -2.73 -1.44 -23.44
N TRP A 159 -2.65 -2.63 -22.83
CA TRP A 159 -3.71 -3.62 -22.90
C TRP A 159 -5.01 -3.14 -22.22
N MET A 160 -4.90 -2.54 -21.01
CA MET A 160 -6.06 -2.01 -20.30
C MET A 160 -6.72 -0.87 -21.08
N ASP A 161 -5.94 0.07 -21.60
CA ASP A 161 -6.42 1.23 -22.36
C ASP A 161 -7.11 0.84 -23.68
N GLY A 162 -6.83 -0.35 -24.18
CA GLY A 162 -7.54 -0.96 -25.31
C GLY A 162 -8.91 -1.57 -24.96
N GLN A 163 -9.27 -1.66 -23.68
CA GLN A 163 -10.57 -2.20 -23.26
C GLN A 163 -11.63 -1.11 -23.28
N SER A 164 -12.73 -1.29 -24.00
CA SER A 164 -13.81 -0.30 -24.17
C SER A 164 -14.48 0.15 -22.86
N LEU A 165 -14.34 -0.62 -21.79
CA LEU A 165 -14.88 -0.33 -20.46
C LEU A 165 -13.91 0.43 -19.54
N VAL A 166 -12.66 0.65 -19.99
CA VAL A 166 -11.60 1.34 -19.22
C VAL A 166 -11.51 2.79 -19.66
N ASP A 167 -11.40 3.69 -18.69
CA ASP A 167 -11.14 5.12 -18.95
C ASP A 167 -9.64 5.33 -19.23
N ALA A 168 -9.29 5.38 -20.50
CA ALA A 168 -7.93 5.66 -20.94
C ALA A 168 -7.56 7.16 -20.87
N GLY A 169 -8.55 8.03 -20.73
CA GLY A 169 -8.36 9.50 -20.71
C GLY A 169 -8.05 10.07 -19.33
N LYS A 170 -8.40 9.36 -18.26
CA LYS A 170 -8.11 9.77 -16.88
C LYS A 170 -6.81 9.18 -16.34
N GLY A 171 -6.36 9.71 -15.20
CA GLY A 171 -5.25 9.13 -14.46
C GLY A 171 -5.54 7.71 -14.00
N ALA A 172 -4.54 6.85 -13.99
CA ALA A 172 -4.61 5.47 -13.50
C ALA A 172 -3.93 5.30 -12.15
N GLY A 173 -4.31 4.24 -11.44
CA GLY A 173 -3.66 3.81 -10.22
C GLY A 173 -2.69 2.65 -10.45
N VAL A 174 -1.68 2.57 -9.60
CA VAL A 174 -0.86 1.39 -9.45
C VAL A 174 -0.60 1.12 -7.98
N GLN A 175 -0.68 -0.13 -7.57
CA GLN A 175 -0.33 -0.53 -6.20
C GLN A 175 0.49 -1.81 -6.20
N GLY A 176 1.27 -2.00 -5.15
CA GLY A 176 2.08 -3.19 -5.00
C GLY A 176 2.37 -3.55 -3.55
N TYR A 177 2.58 -4.84 -3.34
CA TYR A 177 2.76 -5.45 -2.04
C TYR A 177 4.14 -6.11 -1.97
N CYS A 178 4.90 -5.92 -0.89
CA CYS A 178 6.24 -6.50 -0.73
C CYS A 178 7.14 -6.18 -1.94
N MET A 179 7.50 -7.19 -2.71
CA MET A 179 8.19 -7.10 -3.99
C MET A 179 7.50 -6.15 -4.99
N GLY A 180 6.17 -6.12 -4.98
CA GLY A 180 5.37 -5.24 -5.83
C GLY A 180 5.48 -3.75 -5.48
N GLY A 181 5.89 -3.41 -4.26
CA GLY A 181 6.03 -2.02 -3.83
C GLY A 181 6.98 -1.20 -4.72
N PRO A 182 8.26 -1.59 -4.86
CA PRO A 182 9.17 -0.96 -5.81
C PRO A 182 8.70 -1.04 -7.27
N MET A 183 8.01 -2.12 -7.67
CA MET A 183 7.45 -2.25 -9.03
C MET A 183 6.39 -1.17 -9.31
N ALA A 184 5.61 -0.76 -8.32
CA ALA A 184 4.66 0.35 -8.47
C ALA A 184 5.36 1.70 -8.73
N PHE A 185 6.50 1.96 -8.09
CA PHE A 185 7.32 3.14 -8.38
C PHE A 185 7.91 3.10 -9.79
N GLN A 186 8.40 1.94 -10.23
CA GLN A 186 8.95 1.75 -11.58
C GLN A 186 7.89 1.96 -12.65
N ALA A 187 6.67 1.45 -12.43
CA ALA A 187 5.53 1.70 -13.32
C ALA A 187 5.22 3.19 -13.43
N ALA A 188 5.17 3.91 -12.30
CA ALA A 188 4.93 5.35 -12.31
C ALA A 188 6.05 6.15 -13.01
N GLY A 189 7.30 5.72 -12.85
CA GLY A 189 8.44 6.31 -13.53
C GLY A 189 8.44 6.07 -15.05
N ALA A 190 7.88 4.92 -15.50
CA ALA A 190 7.75 4.56 -16.90
C ALA A 190 6.57 5.25 -17.60
N LEU A 191 5.50 5.55 -16.85
CA LEU A 191 4.24 6.09 -17.35
C LEU A 191 3.81 7.35 -16.56
N PRO A 192 4.65 8.40 -16.53
CA PRO A 192 4.44 9.56 -15.66
C PRO A 192 3.18 10.36 -15.98
N ASP A 193 2.71 10.33 -17.23
CA ASP A 193 1.51 11.04 -17.67
C ASP A 193 0.24 10.20 -17.48
N ARG A 194 0.36 8.88 -17.36
CA ARG A 194 -0.77 7.95 -17.19
C ARG A 194 -1.05 7.63 -15.74
N ILE A 195 -0.02 7.47 -14.90
CA ILE A 195 -0.18 7.07 -13.50
C ILE A 195 -0.29 8.31 -12.60
N ALA A 196 -1.47 8.45 -11.99
CA ALA A 196 -1.82 9.56 -11.11
C ALA A 196 -1.77 9.19 -9.61
N ALA A 197 -1.81 7.89 -9.27
CA ALA A 197 -1.80 7.41 -7.90
C ALA A 197 -0.94 6.16 -7.73
N VAL A 198 -0.12 6.11 -6.69
CA VAL A 198 0.77 4.99 -6.37
C VAL A 198 0.59 4.54 -4.94
N GLY A 199 0.30 3.25 -4.73
CA GLY A 199 0.27 2.61 -3.42
C GLY A 199 1.43 1.61 -3.26
N SER A 200 2.21 1.71 -2.18
CA SER A 200 3.23 0.73 -1.81
C SER A 200 2.98 0.24 -0.39
N PHE A 201 2.72 -1.06 -0.25
CA PHE A 201 2.43 -1.70 1.02
C PHE A 201 3.57 -2.64 1.39
N HIS A 202 4.20 -2.42 2.55
CA HIS A 202 5.39 -3.14 3.01
C HIS A 202 6.42 -3.40 1.89
N GLY A 203 6.61 -2.39 1.02
CA GLY A 203 7.58 -2.47 -0.08
C GLY A 203 9.01 -2.41 0.45
N GLY A 204 9.81 -3.44 0.17
CA GLY A 204 11.23 -3.45 0.52
C GLY A 204 12.09 -2.81 -0.57
N GLY A 205 13.23 -2.21 -0.19
CA GLY A 205 14.20 -1.67 -1.14
C GLY A 205 13.72 -0.43 -1.90
N LEU A 206 12.82 0.37 -1.33
CA LEU A 206 12.37 1.64 -1.93
C LEU A 206 13.47 2.70 -1.95
N VAL A 207 14.43 2.61 -1.03
CA VAL A 207 15.61 3.47 -0.95
C VAL A 207 16.86 2.60 -0.97
N THR A 208 17.61 2.65 -2.05
CA THR A 208 18.89 1.92 -2.20
C THR A 208 19.96 2.85 -2.76
N ALA A 209 21.22 2.44 -2.68
CA ALA A 209 22.34 3.20 -3.24
C ALA A 209 22.36 3.14 -4.79
N GLY A 210 21.80 2.09 -5.38
CA GLY A 210 21.82 1.86 -6.82
C GLY A 210 21.19 2.98 -7.66
N PRO A 211 21.55 3.09 -8.95
CA PRO A 211 20.99 4.09 -9.86
C PRO A 211 19.48 3.89 -10.06
N ASP A 212 19.01 2.65 -10.04
CA ASP A 212 17.62 2.27 -10.28
C ASP A 212 16.75 2.27 -9.02
N SER A 213 17.24 2.88 -7.94
CA SER A 213 16.50 2.97 -6.69
C SER A 213 15.15 3.66 -6.88
N PRO A 214 14.04 3.05 -6.44
CA PRO A 214 12.68 3.57 -6.67
C PRO A 214 12.49 5.04 -6.27
N HIS A 215 13.05 5.48 -5.13
CA HIS A 215 12.94 6.88 -4.70
C HIS A 215 13.53 7.89 -5.69
N LYS A 216 14.51 7.47 -6.52
CA LYS A 216 15.12 8.34 -7.56
C LYS A 216 14.21 8.57 -8.76
N LEU A 217 13.13 7.80 -8.89
CA LEU A 217 12.13 7.98 -9.94
C LEU A 217 11.11 9.07 -9.60
N ILE A 218 10.94 9.41 -8.31
CA ILE A 218 9.94 10.37 -7.83
C ILE A 218 9.93 11.69 -8.62
N PRO A 219 11.07 12.34 -8.94
CA PRO A 219 11.07 13.60 -9.71
C PRO A 219 10.49 13.47 -11.11
N ARG A 220 10.50 12.27 -11.69
CA ARG A 220 9.99 12.01 -13.05
C ARG A 220 8.48 11.74 -13.07
N THR A 221 7.84 11.54 -11.93
CA THR A 221 6.42 11.17 -11.83
C THR A 221 5.55 12.40 -11.57
N ARG A 222 4.23 12.24 -11.82
CA ARG A 222 3.20 13.23 -11.48
C ARG A 222 2.21 12.70 -10.45
N ALA A 223 2.41 11.48 -10.01
CA ALA A 223 1.52 10.78 -9.11
C ALA A 223 1.55 11.33 -7.67
N GLU A 224 0.44 11.11 -6.96
CA GLU A 224 0.38 11.17 -5.51
C GLU A 224 0.64 9.77 -4.94
N TYR A 225 1.31 9.70 -3.78
CA TYR A 225 1.81 8.44 -3.23
C TYR A 225 1.25 8.12 -1.85
N LEU A 226 0.96 6.84 -1.62
CA LEU A 226 0.78 6.23 -0.32
C LEU A 226 1.87 5.17 -0.10
N VAL A 227 2.72 5.37 0.88
CA VAL A 227 3.77 4.43 1.26
C VAL A 227 3.52 3.96 2.68
N ALA A 228 3.01 2.75 2.82
CA ALA A 228 2.66 2.10 4.08
C ALA A 228 3.77 1.11 4.46
N ILE A 229 4.56 1.46 5.48
CA ILE A 229 5.76 0.74 5.90
C ILE A 229 5.43 -0.14 7.09
N ALA A 230 5.87 -1.39 7.10
CA ALA A 230 5.78 -2.26 8.27
C ALA A 230 6.74 -1.81 9.36
N GLU A 231 6.36 -1.98 10.63
CA GLU A 231 7.21 -1.61 11.76
C GLU A 231 8.57 -2.32 11.74
N ASN A 232 8.56 -3.63 11.46
CA ASN A 232 9.81 -4.40 11.39
C ASN A 232 10.66 -4.08 10.15
N ASP A 233 10.08 -3.54 9.07
CA ASP A 233 10.83 -3.04 7.93
C ASP A 233 11.48 -1.68 8.27
N ASP A 234 10.75 -0.81 8.97
CA ASP A 234 11.29 0.46 9.48
C ASP A 234 12.44 0.25 10.46
N GLN A 235 12.34 -0.78 11.32
CA GLN A 235 13.43 -1.13 12.24
C GLN A 235 14.69 -1.60 11.51
N LYS A 236 14.56 -2.27 10.36
CA LYS A 236 15.70 -2.72 9.55
C LYS A 236 16.32 -1.58 8.73
N GLU A 237 15.50 -0.68 8.21
CA GLU A 237 15.89 0.43 7.35
C GLU A 237 15.38 1.78 7.92
N PRO A 238 15.78 2.21 9.12
CA PRO A 238 15.15 3.31 9.85
C PRO A 238 15.25 4.66 9.15
N GLN A 239 16.21 4.83 8.24
CA GLN A 239 16.39 6.07 7.48
C GLN A 239 15.57 6.10 6.18
N ALA A 240 15.03 4.96 5.73
CA ALA A 240 14.33 4.89 4.43
C ALA A 240 13.10 5.79 4.37
N LYS A 241 12.29 5.84 5.43
CA LYS A 241 11.10 6.70 5.50
C LYS A 241 11.45 8.19 5.37
N ASP A 242 12.53 8.62 5.98
CA ASP A 242 12.93 10.04 5.97
C ASP A 242 13.55 10.41 4.62
N ALA A 243 14.33 9.51 4.02
CA ALA A 243 14.82 9.66 2.65
C ALA A 243 13.68 9.76 1.63
N LEU A 244 12.63 8.92 1.76
CA LEU A 244 11.43 9.01 0.94
C LEU A 244 10.71 10.36 1.13
N ARG A 245 10.45 10.78 2.37
CA ARG A 245 9.83 12.08 2.66
C ARG A 245 10.61 13.24 2.08
N ALA A 246 11.94 13.21 2.21
CA ALA A 246 12.82 14.22 1.63
C ALA A 246 12.75 14.24 0.10
N ALA A 247 12.75 13.06 -0.57
CA ALA A 247 12.65 12.95 -2.02
C ALA A 247 11.30 13.48 -2.53
N PHE A 248 10.18 13.13 -1.89
CA PHE A 248 8.85 13.65 -2.23
C PHE A 248 8.77 15.18 -2.06
N LYS A 249 9.28 15.70 -0.95
CA LYS A 249 9.33 17.14 -0.68
C LYS A 249 10.17 17.88 -1.74
N ALA A 250 11.35 17.37 -2.05
CA ALA A 250 12.25 17.98 -3.05
C ALA A 250 11.63 17.98 -4.45
N ALA A 251 10.87 16.94 -4.80
CA ALA A 251 10.19 16.84 -6.09
C ALA A 251 8.83 17.58 -6.12
N GLY A 252 8.35 18.13 -5.00
CA GLY A 252 7.02 18.73 -4.92
C GLY A 252 5.89 17.72 -5.18
N ARG A 253 6.08 16.43 -4.80
CA ARG A 253 5.07 15.39 -5.01
C ARG A 253 4.32 15.13 -3.71
N PRO A 254 2.97 15.15 -3.75
CA PRO A 254 2.17 14.79 -2.59
C PRO A 254 2.40 13.32 -2.21
N ALA A 255 2.65 13.06 -0.94
CA ALA A 255 2.84 11.69 -0.46
C ALA A 255 2.48 11.56 1.02
N GLN A 256 1.85 10.43 1.36
CA GLN A 256 1.71 9.94 2.72
C GLN A 256 2.73 8.81 2.92
N VAL A 257 3.73 9.02 3.76
CA VAL A 257 4.73 8.01 4.13
C VAL A 257 4.56 7.71 5.61
N GLU A 258 4.06 6.52 5.92
CA GLU A 258 3.63 6.16 7.27
C GLU A 258 4.16 4.79 7.69
N VAL A 259 4.64 4.70 8.93
CA VAL A 259 4.96 3.43 9.60
C VAL A 259 3.73 2.93 10.34
N TYR A 260 3.33 1.71 10.06
CA TYR A 260 2.20 1.05 10.69
C TYR A 260 2.69 0.30 11.93
N ALA A 261 2.53 0.92 13.09
CA ALA A 261 2.94 0.34 14.37
C ALA A 261 2.24 -1.00 14.64
N GLY A 262 2.96 -1.98 15.15
CA GLY A 262 2.48 -3.34 15.38
C GLY A 262 2.30 -4.20 14.11
N ALA A 263 2.45 -3.62 12.92
CA ALA A 263 2.29 -4.35 11.66
C ALA A 263 3.63 -4.94 11.20
N GLN A 264 3.64 -6.23 10.88
CA GLN A 264 4.81 -6.94 10.37
C GLN A 264 4.78 -7.02 8.85
N HIS A 265 5.96 -7.19 8.20
CA HIS A 265 6.03 -7.31 6.74
C HIS A 265 5.05 -8.38 6.21
N GLY A 266 4.11 -7.99 5.37
CA GLY A 266 3.04 -8.89 4.87
C GLY A 266 1.66 -8.69 5.52
N TRP A 267 1.50 -7.72 6.43
CA TRP A 267 0.27 -7.52 7.22
C TRP A 267 -0.99 -7.25 6.39
N CYS A 268 -0.84 -6.73 5.17
CA CYS A 268 -1.99 -6.36 4.31
C CYS A 268 -2.59 -7.54 3.55
N VAL A 269 -1.91 -8.69 3.49
CA VAL A 269 -2.33 -9.82 2.66
C VAL A 269 -3.11 -10.82 3.49
N PRO A 270 -4.42 -10.99 3.28
CA PRO A 270 -5.24 -11.98 3.99
C PRO A 270 -4.65 -13.40 3.88
N GLY A 271 -4.69 -14.16 4.97
CA GLY A 271 -4.11 -15.49 5.05
C GLY A 271 -2.60 -15.52 5.29
N SER A 272 -1.92 -14.37 5.31
CA SER A 272 -0.56 -14.27 5.82
C SER A 272 -0.52 -14.59 7.32
N PRO A 273 0.51 -15.30 7.83
CA PRO A 273 0.66 -15.53 9.28
C PRO A 273 0.73 -14.26 10.12
N VAL A 274 1.08 -13.14 9.50
CA VAL A 274 1.22 -11.83 10.13
C VAL A 274 0.10 -10.86 9.73
N TYR A 275 -0.99 -11.37 9.14
CA TYR A 275 -2.11 -10.53 8.75
C TYR A 275 -2.67 -9.77 9.95
N ASN A 276 -2.75 -8.44 9.80
CA ASN A 276 -3.32 -7.55 10.80
C ASN A 276 -4.52 -6.83 10.18
N ALA A 277 -5.71 -7.28 10.51
CA ALA A 277 -6.94 -6.78 9.90
C ALA A 277 -7.15 -5.27 10.13
N GLU A 278 -6.89 -4.76 11.33
CA GLU A 278 -7.06 -3.34 11.65
C GLU A 278 -6.11 -2.46 10.82
N ALA A 279 -4.83 -2.81 10.80
CA ALA A 279 -3.82 -2.11 10.01
C ALA A 279 -4.13 -2.21 8.50
N ALA A 280 -4.57 -3.39 8.02
CA ALA A 280 -4.94 -3.61 6.63
C ALA A 280 -6.14 -2.75 6.21
N GLU A 281 -7.19 -2.65 7.04
CA GLU A 281 -8.36 -1.83 6.75
C GLU A 281 -8.03 -0.33 6.81
N ARG A 282 -7.15 0.09 7.71
CA ARG A 282 -6.66 1.47 7.74
C ARG A 282 -5.87 1.81 6.46
N ALA A 283 -4.98 0.92 6.04
CA ALA A 283 -4.21 1.08 4.80
C ALA A 283 -5.11 1.06 3.56
N TRP A 284 -6.12 0.18 3.54
CA TRP A 284 -7.15 0.12 2.50
C TRP A 284 -7.94 1.42 2.40
N SER A 285 -8.40 1.95 3.52
CA SER A 285 -9.14 3.22 3.56
C SER A 285 -8.31 4.40 3.04
N ALA A 286 -7.02 4.45 3.40
CA ALA A 286 -6.08 5.44 2.88
C ALA A 286 -5.87 5.31 1.36
N LEU A 287 -5.77 4.08 0.84
CA LEU A 287 -5.66 3.81 -0.60
C LEU A 287 -6.91 4.26 -1.35
N LEU A 288 -8.11 3.91 -0.87
CA LEU A 288 -9.35 4.35 -1.51
C LEU A 288 -9.51 5.87 -1.50
N ALA A 289 -9.11 6.52 -0.40
CA ALA A 289 -9.11 7.97 -0.34
C ALA A 289 -8.13 8.60 -1.37
N LEU A 290 -6.95 8.01 -1.55
CA LEU A 290 -6.01 8.41 -2.60
C LEU A 290 -6.62 8.23 -3.99
N TYR A 291 -7.20 7.08 -4.29
CA TYR A 291 -7.78 6.78 -5.59
C TYR A 291 -8.97 7.67 -5.92
N ARG A 292 -9.87 7.92 -4.97
CA ARG A 292 -10.99 8.86 -5.14
C ARG A 292 -10.53 10.28 -5.46
N ARG A 293 -9.39 10.74 -4.93
CA ARG A 293 -8.85 12.08 -5.26
C ARG A 293 -8.19 12.15 -6.62
N ARG A 294 -7.65 11.05 -7.11
CA ARG A 294 -6.72 11.08 -8.25
C ARG A 294 -7.24 10.40 -9.52
N LEU A 295 -8.23 9.52 -9.40
CA LEU A 295 -8.69 8.68 -10.51
C LEU A 295 -10.15 8.95 -10.91
N THR A 296 -10.89 9.77 -10.17
CA THR A 296 -12.32 10.07 -10.44
C THR A 296 -12.54 11.48 -10.99
#